data_38566e004c70b98453ed38c2fd94a8a9
#
_entry.id   38566e004c70b98453ed38c2fd94a8a9
#
_cell.length_a   1.000
_cell.length_b   1.000
_cell.length_c   1.000
_cell.angle_alpha   90.00
_cell.angle_beta   90.00
_cell.angle_gamma   90.00
#
_symmetry.space_group_name_H-M   'P 1'
#
loop_
_entity.id
_entity.type
_entity.pdbx_description
1 polymer ?
#
loop_
_entity_poly.entity_id
_entity_poly.type
_entity_poly.pdbx_seq_one_letter_code
_entity_poly.pdbx_strand_id
1 'polypeptide(L)'
;MKIRKQFLLLFISTSHLFVYAQNTEPSMFTKEANEQVVKSLPFENKQDFEDATRGFIATIDEPSIIDETGKEVYGLTVWDFLRQEAPASANPSLWRQGQLNRIHGLFEVLPGKIYQIRGFDLANMTFIRSDNGWIVIDVLLSKETALAGYNLLKKHVENLPVKAVIYTHPHVDHFAGIDAILENAPNKPETIEIIGPKGFFED
;
A
#
# COMPACT_ATOMS: atom_id res chain seq x y z
N MET A 1 4.72 -67.93 -31.86
CA MET A 1 4.45 -67.70 -30.43
C MET A 1 4.45 -66.18 -30.20
N LYS A 2 3.27 -65.50 -30.15
CA LYS A 2 3.17 -64.02 -30.02
C LYS A 2 2.97 -63.69 -28.52
N ILE A 3 3.96 -63.05 -27.94
CA ILE A 3 3.89 -62.57 -26.55
C ILE A 3 3.09 -61.24 -26.58
N ARG A 4 1.88 -61.21 -26.01
CA ARG A 4 1.12 -59.98 -25.77
C ARG A 4 1.68 -59.34 -24.51
N LYS A 5 2.31 -58.16 -24.64
CA LYS A 5 2.59 -57.26 -23.52
C LYS A 5 1.30 -56.61 -23.06
N GLN A 6 0.81 -56.97 -21.88
CA GLN A 6 -0.23 -56.23 -21.18
C GLN A 6 0.42 -55.04 -20.48
N PHE A 7 0.04 -53.84 -20.89
CA PHE A 7 0.37 -52.61 -20.16
C PHE A 7 -0.65 -52.43 -19.02
N LEU A 8 -0.20 -52.56 -17.81
CA LEU A 8 -0.97 -52.24 -16.60
C LEU A 8 -0.89 -50.72 -16.38
N LEU A 9 -1.96 -49.98 -16.74
CA LEU A 9 -2.10 -48.58 -16.41
C LEU A 9 -2.44 -48.44 -14.93
N LEU A 10 -1.46 -48.02 -14.13
CA LEU A 10 -1.63 -47.66 -12.74
C LEU A 10 -2.29 -46.27 -12.67
N PHE A 11 -3.58 -46.17 -12.40
CA PHE A 11 -4.26 -44.93 -12.10
C PHE A 11 -3.86 -44.50 -10.67
N ILE A 12 -2.92 -43.52 -10.58
CA ILE A 12 -2.64 -42.81 -9.32
C ILE A 12 -3.73 -41.76 -9.18
N SER A 13 -4.77 -42.08 -8.38
CA SER A 13 -5.75 -41.08 -7.95
C SER A 13 -5.08 -40.17 -6.93
N THR A 14 -4.66 -38.99 -7.37
CA THR A 14 -4.26 -37.90 -6.47
C THR A 14 -5.51 -37.30 -5.86
N SER A 15 -5.92 -37.81 -4.70
CA SER A 15 -6.91 -37.13 -3.86
C SER A 15 -6.30 -35.79 -3.39
N HIS A 16 -6.75 -34.70 -3.99
CA HIS A 16 -6.45 -33.35 -3.49
C HIS A 16 -7.23 -33.19 -2.17
N LEU A 17 -6.54 -33.34 -1.05
CA LEU A 17 -7.02 -32.88 0.25
C LEU A 17 -7.13 -31.37 0.22
N PHE A 18 -8.31 -30.85 -0.08
CA PHE A 18 -8.64 -29.45 0.20
C PHE A 18 -8.71 -29.31 1.73
N VAL A 19 -7.65 -28.80 2.33
CA VAL A 19 -7.68 -28.33 3.71
C VAL A 19 -8.46 -27.02 3.69
N TYR A 20 -9.76 -27.10 3.92
CA TYR A 20 -10.53 -25.91 4.26
C TYR A 20 -10.05 -25.45 5.65
N ALA A 21 -9.45 -24.27 5.73
CA ALA A 21 -9.26 -23.60 7.01
C ALA A 21 -10.65 -23.42 7.62
N GLN A 22 -11.01 -24.25 8.59
CA GLN A 22 -12.25 -24.07 9.34
C GLN A 22 -12.07 -22.81 10.18
N ASN A 23 -12.98 -21.87 10.05
CA ASN A 23 -13.13 -20.75 10.99
C ASN A 23 -13.52 -21.35 12.34
N THR A 24 -12.53 -21.77 13.13
CA THR A 24 -12.75 -22.23 14.49
C THR A 24 -12.91 -21.04 15.41
N GLU A 25 -13.89 -21.09 16.31
CA GLU A 25 -14.02 -20.10 17.37
C GLU A 25 -12.67 -19.95 18.12
N PRO A 26 -12.25 -18.72 18.44
CA PRO A 26 -11.01 -18.50 19.17
C PRO A 26 -11.09 -19.14 20.58
N SER A 27 -9.95 -19.59 21.07
CA SER A 27 -9.86 -20.16 22.43
C SER A 27 -10.30 -19.15 23.48
N MET A 28 -10.73 -19.62 24.64
CA MET A 28 -11.04 -18.71 25.78
C MET A 28 -9.84 -17.85 26.16
N PHE A 29 -8.62 -18.41 26.14
CA PHE A 29 -7.39 -17.63 26.41
C PHE A 29 -7.20 -16.47 25.42
N THR A 30 -7.48 -16.67 24.15
CA THR A 30 -7.41 -15.62 23.14
C THR A 30 -8.45 -14.53 23.40
N LYS A 31 -9.70 -14.92 23.70
CA LYS A 31 -10.77 -13.98 24.02
C LYS A 31 -10.44 -13.15 25.25
N GLU A 32 -10.02 -13.80 26.33
CA GLU A 32 -9.62 -13.13 27.59
C GLU A 32 -8.44 -12.18 27.38
N ALA A 33 -7.40 -12.59 26.63
CA ALA A 33 -6.27 -11.72 26.33
C ALA A 33 -6.69 -10.48 25.55
N ASN A 34 -7.54 -10.63 24.52
CA ASN A 34 -8.06 -9.51 23.73
C ASN A 34 -8.96 -8.57 24.57
N GLU A 35 -9.79 -9.12 25.47
CA GLU A 35 -10.58 -8.31 26.40
C GLU A 35 -9.71 -7.51 27.37
N GLN A 36 -8.59 -8.07 27.85
CA GLN A 36 -7.65 -7.32 28.68
C GLN A 36 -7.01 -6.15 27.92
N VAL A 37 -6.67 -6.33 26.63
CA VAL A 37 -6.17 -5.25 25.79
C VAL A 37 -7.22 -4.13 25.67
N VAL A 38 -8.50 -4.46 25.44
CA VAL A 38 -9.57 -3.46 25.38
C VAL A 38 -9.70 -2.68 26.69
N LYS A 39 -9.60 -3.37 27.83
CA LYS A 39 -9.71 -2.73 29.18
C LYS A 39 -8.51 -1.85 29.54
N SER A 40 -7.31 -2.17 28.98
CA SER A 40 -6.05 -1.50 29.36
C SER A 40 -5.69 -0.32 28.46
N LEU A 41 -6.29 -0.18 27.27
CA LEU A 41 -5.97 0.86 26.31
C LEU A 41 -7.17 1.81 26.08
N PRO A 42 -6.90 3.10 25.78
CA PRO A 42 -7.95 4.11 25.65
C PRO A 42 -8.63 4.06 24.29
N PHE A 43 -9.33 2.97 23.94
CA PHE A 43 -9.99 2.78 22.64
C PHE A 43 -11.08 3.81 22.35
N GLU A 44 -11.61 4.48 23.38
CA GLU A 44 -12.57 5.57 23.24
C GLU A 44 -11.96 6.85 22.67
N ASN A 45 -10.63 7.02 22.82
CA ASN A 45 -9.94 8.13 22.19
C ASN A 45 -9.87 7.92 20.68
N LYS A 46 -10.41 8.85 19.89
CA LYS A 46 -10.46 8.79 18.42
C LYS A 46 -9.52 9.79 17.74
N GLN A 47 -8.64 10.43 18.50
CA GLN A 47 -7.72 11.46 17.99
C GLN A 47 -6.86 10.97 16.81
N ASP A 48 -6.42 9.71 16.86
CA ASP A 48 -5.64 9.11 15.76
C ASP A 48 -6.43 8.95 14.45
N PHE A 49 -7.75 8.72 14.51
CA PHE A 49 -8.62 8.71 13.33
C PHE A 49 -8.82 10.12 12.76
N GLU A 50 -8.98 11.11 13.63
CA GLU A 50 -9.03 12.53 13.21
C GLU A 50 -7.72 12.94 12.56
N ASP A 51 -6.59 12.57 13.18
CA ASP A 51 -5.24 12.85 12.65
C ASP A 51 -4.97 12.13 11.33
N ALA A 52 -5.41 10.88 11.21
CA ALA A 52 -5.25 10.09 9.98
C ALA A 52 -6.03 10.65 8.78
N THR A 53 -7.15 11.33 9.04
CA THR A 53 -7.98 11.96 8.00
C THR A 53 -7.71 13.45 7.82
N ARG A 54 -6.90 14.05 8.67
CA ARG A 54 -6.58 15.49 8.60
C ARG A 54 -5.89 15.83 7.28
N GLY A 55 -6.38 16.91 6.64
CA GLY A 55 -5.83 17.41 5.38
C GLY A 55 -6.19 16.55 4.17
N PHE A 56 -7.15 15.63 4.27
CA PHE A 56 -7.61 14.86 3.12
C PHE A 56 -8.10 15.77 2.00
N ILE A 57 -7.61 15.53 0.78
CA ILE A 57 -7.99 16.29 -0.44
C ILE A 57 -8.84 15.41 -1.34
N ALA A 58 -8.33 14.25 -1.75
CA ALA A 58 -8.97 13.38 -2.72
C ALA A 58 -8.41 11.95 -2.67
N THR A 59 -9.16 11.02 -3.22
CA THR A 59 -8.69 9.67 -3.56
C THR A 59 -9.17 9.29 -4.95
N ILE A 60 -8.81 8.11 -5.44
CA ILE A 60 -9.36 7.55 -6.68
C ILE A 60 -10.69 6.86 -6.39
N ASP A 61 -11.61 6.90 -7.35
CA ASP A 61 -12.95 6.29 -7.24
C ASP A 61 -12.92 4.79 -7.54
N GLU A 62 -11.89 4.32 -8.25
CA GLU A 62 -11.72 2.93 -8.62
C GLU A 62 -11.37 2.07 -7.39
N PRO A 63 -11.88 0.83 -7.30
CA PRO A 63 -11.64 -0.07 -6.16
C PRO A 63 -10.21 -0.59 -6.10
N SER A 64 -9.46 -0.46 -7.20
CA SER A 64 -8.08 -0.94 -7.32
C SER A 64 -7.28 -0.14 -8.33
N ILE A 65 -5.95 -0.18 -8.17
CA ILE A 65 -4.98 0.32 -9.14
C ILE A 65 -4.63 -0.83 -10.06
N ILE A 66 -4.75 -0.61 -11.38
CA ILE A 66 -4.51 -1.62 -12.43
C ILE A 66 -3.32 -1.21 -13.30
N ASP A 67 -2.70 -2.21 -13.94
CA ASP A 67 -1.69 -2.00 -14.97
C ASP A 67 -2.32 -1.73 -16.37
N GLU A 68 -1.49 -1.52 -17.37
CA GLU A 68 -1.90 -1.27 -18.76
C GLU A 68 -2.67 -2.43 -19.41
N THR A 69 -2.57 -3.64 -18.85
CA THR A 69 -3.29 -4.83 -19.31
C THR A 69 -4.65 -5.00 -18.62
N GLY A 70 -4.97 -4.16 -17.63
CA GLY A 70 -6.17 -4.25 -16.79
C GLY A 70 -6.03 -5.21 -15.61
N LYS A 71 -4.83 -5.71 -15.32
CA LYS A 71 -4.56 -6.56 -14.15
C LYS A 71 -4.43 -5.70 -12.91
N GLU A 72 -5.05 -6.13 -11.83
CA GLU A 72 -4.92 -5.48 -10.52
C GLU A 72 -3.48 -5.56 -10.02
N VAL A 73 -2.91 -4.38 -9.68
CA VAL A 73 -1.61 -4.20 -9.03
C VAL A 73 -1.79 -4.00 -7.53
N TYR A 74 -2.78 -3.20 -7.14
CA TYR A 74 -3.09 -2.94 -5.74
C TYR A 74 -4.58 -2.71 -5.52
N GLY A 75 -5.19 -3.52 -4.65
CA GLY A 75 -6.61 -3.41 -4.29
C GLY A 75 -6.83 -2.48 -3.11
N LEU A 76 -7.52 -1.36 -3.32
CA LEU A 76 -7.84 -0.41 -2.25
C LEU A 76 -8.98 -0.90 -1.35
N THR A 77 -9.89 -1.72 -1.90
CA THR A 77 -11.04 -2.25 -1.18
C THR A 77 -10.79 -3.59 -0.49
N VAL A 78 -9.64 -4.21 -0.72
CA VAL A 78 -9.28 -5.50 -0.11
C VAL A 78 -9.31 -5.46 1.43
N TRP A 79 -9.12 -4.28 2.01
CA TRP A 79 -9.11 -4.03 3.45
C TRP A 79 -10.46 -3.56 4.00
N ASP A 80 -11.53 -3.56 3.21
CA ASP A 80 -12.84 -3.05 3.64
C ASP A 80 -13.50 -3.89 4.75
N PHE A 81 -13.07 -5.13 4.94
CA PHE A 81 -13.47 -5.93 6.10
C PHE A 81 -13.08 -5.28 7.45
N LEU A 82 -12.06 -4.41 7.47
CA LEU A 82 -11.66 -3.65 8.67
C LEU A 82 -12.65 -2.54 9.07
N ARG A 83 -13.65 -2.22 8.24
CA ARG A 83 -14.75 -1.30 8.61
C ARG A 83 -15.65 -1.88 9.68
N GLN A 84 -15.64 -3.19 9.85
CA GLN A 84 -16.42 -3.90 10.84
C GLN A 84 -15.73 -3.86 12.22
N GLU A 85 -16.46 -4.30 13.25
CA GLU A 85 -15.88 -4.52 14.57
C GLU A 85 -14.85 -5.65 14.54
N ALA A 86 -13.86 -5.56 15.43
CA ALA A 86 -12.84 -6.60 15.55
C ALA A 86 -13.48 -7.93 15.96
N PRO A 87 -13.26 -9.04 15.24
CA PRO A 87 -13.69 -10.34 15.70
C PRO A 87 -12.91 -10.73 16.96
N ALA A 88 -13.51 -11.56 17.82
CA ALA A 88 -12.92 -11.98 19.09
C ALA A 88 -11.54 -12.69 18.94
N SER A 89 -11.23 -13.17 17.74
CA SER A 89 -9.94 -13.78 17.38
C SER A 89 -8.85 -12.79 17.05
N ALA A 90 -9.18 -11.53 16.73
CA ALA A 90 -8.22 -10.50 16.35
C ALA A 90 -7.79 -9.67 17.54
N ASN A 91 -6.50 -9.33 17.60
CA ASN A 91 -6.02 -8.38 18.59
C ASN A 91 -6.62 -6.99 18.33
N PRO A 92 -7.30 -6.34 19.31
CA PRO A 92 -7.98 -5.08 19.10
C PRO A 92 -7.06 -3.93 18.66
N SER A 93 -5.81 -3.91 19.15
CA SER A 93 -4.83 -2.89 18.76
C SER A 93 -4.41 -3.04 17.30
N LEU A 94 -4.16 -4.29 16.85
CA LEU A 94 -3.83 -4.56 15.45
C LEU A 94 -5.01 -4.26 14.52
N TRP A 95 -6.23 -4.56 14.96
CA TRP A 95 -7.42 -4.21 14.19
C TRP A 95 -7.57 -2.69 14.02
N ARG A 96 -7.41 -1.94 15.12
CA ARG A 96 -7.41 -0.48 15.08
C ARG A 96 -6.32 0.07 14.18
N GLN A 97 -5.08 -0.46 14.28
CA GLN A 97 -3.98 -0.09 13.39
C GLN A 97 -4.33 -0.36 11.92
N GLY A 98 -4.93 -1.50 11.62
CA GLY A 98 -5.42 -1.81 10.28
C GLY A 98 -6.47 -0.82 9.79
N GLN A 99 -7.40 -0.41 10.66
CA GLN A 99 -8.40 0.62 10.35
C GLN A 99 -7.78 1.97 9.98
N LEU A 100 -6.71 2.36 10.65
CA LEU A 100 -5.95 3.58 10.34
C LEU A 100 -5.19 3.45 9.02
N ASN A 101 -4.51 2.31 8.80
CA ASN A 101 -3.70 2.07 7.61
C ASN A 101 -4.50 1.99 6.31
N ARG A 102 -5.80 1.65 6.38
CA ARG A 102 -6.65 1.60 5.19
C ARG A 102 -7.09 2.98 4.68
N ILE A 103 -6.82 4.06 5.43
CA ILE A 103 -7.13 5.43 5.01
C ILE A 103 -6.15 5.83 3.91
N HIS A 104 -6.68 6.01 2.69
CA HIS A 104 -5.87 6.23 1.50
C HIS A 104 -6.26 7.49 0.73
N GLY A 105 -5.31 8.08 0.01
CA GLY A 105 -5.53 9.26 -0.82
C GLY A 105 -4.39 10.26 -0.79
N LEU A 106 -4.71 11.47 -1.25
CA LEU A 106 -3.86 12.65 -1.21
C LEU A 106 -4.24 13.51 0.01
N PHE A 107 -3.24 13.88 0.77
CA PHE A 107 -3.38 14.68 2.00
C PHE A 107 -2.49 15.91 1.95
N GLU A 108 -3.00 17.06 2.41
CA GLU A 108 -2.19 18.25 2.70
C GLU A 108 -1.68 18.15 4.14
N VAL A 109 -0.37 17.93 4.29
CA VAL A 109 0.30 17.78 5.59
C VAL A 109 0.65 19.15 6.20
N LEU A 110 1.18 20.03 5.35
CA LEU A 110 1.45 21.43 5.69
C LEU A 110 0.83 22.32 4.61
N PRO A 111 -0.06 23.23 4.99
CA PRO A 111 -0.82 24.03 4.03
C PRO A 111 0.06 24.73 2.97
N GLY A 112 -0.23 24.45 1.71
CA GLY A 112 0.46 24.98 0.53
C GLY A 112 1.90 24.49 0.34
N LYS A 113 2.43 23.62 1.20
CA LYS A 113 3.85 23.26 1.23
C LYS A 113 4.13 21.76 1.10
N ILE A 114 3.45 20.92 1.86
CA ILE A 114 3.75 19.49 1.92
C ILE A 114 2.46 18.70 1.69
N TYR A 115 2.53 17.78 0.73
CA TYR A 115 1.46 16.87 0.37
C TYR A 115 1.94 15.43 0.45
N GLN A 116 1.04 14.49 0.73
CA GLN A 116 1.42 13.09 0.88
C GLN A 116 0.34 12.18 0.28
N ILE A 117 0.78 11.20 -0.51
CA ILE A 117 -0.01 10.05 -0.91
C ILE A 117 0.18 8.97 0.14
N ARG A 118 -0.94 8.47 0.66
CA ARG A 118 -1.00 7.41 1.69
C ARG A 118 -1.89 6.28 1.23
N GLY A 119 -1.56 5.04 1.64
CA GLY A 119 -2.40 3.87 1.47
C GLY A 119 -2.60 3.40 0.03
N PHE A 120 -1.72 3.78 -0.91
CA PHE A 120 -1.73 3.28 -2.30
C PHE A 120 -0.82 2.07 -2.49
N ASP A 121 0.03 1.79 -1.53
CA ASP A 121 0.74 0.54 -1.27
C ASP A 121 1.35 0.55 0.15
N LEU A 122 2.52 -0.06 0.35
CA LEU A 122 3.15 -0.21 1.68
C LEU A 122 3.75 1.08 2.21
N ALA A 123 4.29 1.94 1.31
CA ALA A 123 4.96 3.18 1.66
C ALA A 123 4.07 4.41 1.45
N ASN A 124 4.60 5.58 1.77
CA ASN A 124 4.01 6.87 1.44
C ASN A 124 4.90 7.59 0.44
N MET A 125 4.29 8.40 -0.44
CA MET A 125 5.01 9.29 -1.33
C MET A 125 4.74 10.73 -0.93
N THR A 126 5.79 11.50 -0.63
CA THR A 126 5.66 12.86 -0.11
C THR A 126 6.18 13.87 -1.13
N PHE A 127 5.41 14.94 -1.32
CA PHE A 127 5.75 16.06 -2.21
C PHE A 127 5.97 17.31 -1.39
N ILE A 128 7.14 17.93 -1.53
CA ILE A 128 7.49 19.21 -0.92
C ILE A 128 7.52 20.27 -2.02
N ARG A 129 6.72 21.31 -1.87
CA ARG A 129 6.70 22.44 -2.79
C ARG A 129 7.93 23.31 -2.56
N SER A 130 8.75 23.45 -3.59
CA SER A 130 9.82 24.44 -3.69
C SER A 130 9.37 25.66 -4.53
N ASP A 131 10.20 26.68 -4.62
CA ASP A 131 9.90 27.86 -5.45
C ASP A 131 9.75 27.53 -6.94
N ASN A 132 10.38 26.45 -7.41
CA ASN A 132 10.48 26.11 -8.83
C ASN A 132 9.95 24.71 -9.19
N GLY A 133 9.23 24.02 -8.30
CA GLY A 133 8.72 22.70 -8.57
C GLY A 133 8.60 21.80 -7.34
N TRP A 134 8.46 20.51 -7.56
CA TRP A 134 8.33 19.50 -6.51
C TRP A 134 9.67 18.87 -6.16
N ILE A 135 9.90 18.62 -4.88
CA ILE A 135 10.85 17.64 -4.37
C ILE A 135 10.00 16.44 -3.89
N VAL A 136 10.30 15.26 -4.40
CA VAL A 136 9.56 14.03 -4.07
C VAL A 136 10.40 13.20 -3.11
N ILE A 137 9.81 12.72 -2.02
CA ILE A 137 10.45 11.79 -1.07
C ILE A 137 9.76 10.46 -1.20
N ASP A 138 10.50 9.43 -1.57
CA ASP A 138 10.07 8.09 -1.91
C ASP A 138 9.02 8.05 -3.03
N VAL A 139 8.89 6.93 -3.71
CA VAL A 139 8.04 6.84 -4.90
C VAL A 139 7.22 5.55 -4.98
N LEU A 140 6.93 4.94 -3.84
CA LEU A 140 6.12 3.74 -3.73
C LEU A 140 6.75 2.49 -4.38
N LEU A 141 6.00 1.37 -4.34
CA LEU A 141 6.46 0.04 -4.73
C LEU A 141 6.42 -0.18 -6.25
N SER A 142 5.48 0.44 -6.96
CA SER A 142 5.30 0.21 -8.39
C SER A 142 5.04 1.51 -9.16
N LYS A 143 5.30 1.46 -10.46
CA LYS A 143 4.97 2.54 -11.37
C LYS A 143 3.49 2.91 -11.32
N GLU A 144 2.61 1.92 -11.25
CA GLU A 144 1.16 2.09 -11.28
C GLU A 144 0.66 2.80 -10.02
N THR A 145 1.11 2.35 -8.83
CA THR A 145 0.72 2.97 -7.55
C THR A 145 1.25 4.40 -7.44
N ALA A 146 2.51 4.61 -7.83
CA ALA A 146 3.13 5.94 -7.87
C ALA A 146 2.44 6.87 -8.89
N LEU A 147 2.09 6.37 -10.08
CA LEU A 147 1.40 7.14 -11.11
C LEU A 147 -0.01 7.55 -10.67
N ALA A 148 -0.75 6.64 -10.04
CA ALA A 148 -2.07 6.94 -9.50
C ALA A 148 -1.99 8.09 -8.47
N GLY A 149 -1.04 8.02 -7.54
CA GLY A 149 -0.80 9.07 -6.55
C GLY A 149 -0.33 10.39 -7.17
N TYR A 150 0.62 10.34 -8.09
CA TYR A 150 1.12 11.53 -8.76
C TYR A 150 0.04 12.22 -9.60
N ASN A 151 -0.85 11.45 -10.25
CA ASN A 151 -1.98 12.01 -10.97
C ASN A 151 -2.97 12.73 -10.05
N LEU A 152 -3.21 12.25 -8.82
CA LEU A 152 -4.00 12.98 -7.83
C LEU A 152 -3.36 14.33 -7.49
N LEU A 153 -2.05 14.37 -7.24
CA LEU A 153 -1.34 15.62 -6.98
C LEU A 153 -1.50 16.61 -8.14
N LYS A 154 -1.25 16.17 -9.39
CA LYS A 154 -1.37 17.00 -10.58
C LYS A 154 -2.78 17.54 -10.78
N LYS A 155 -3.80 16.71 -10.51
CA LYS A 155 -5.21 17.06 -10.70
C LYS A 155 -5.75 18.00 -9.64
N HIS A 156 -5.39 17.81 -8.38
CA HIS A 156 -6.03 18.47 -7.25
C HIS A 156 -5.17 19.57 -6.60
N VAL A 157 -3.86 19.60 -6.90
CA VAL A 157 -2.96 20.65 -6.40
C VAL A 157 -2.34 21.39 -7.56
N GLU A 158 -1.28 20.87 -8.17
CA GLU A 158 -0.61 21.56 -9.27
C GLU A 158 0.34 20.62 -10.04
N ASN A 159 0.41 20.81 -11.37
CA ASN A 159 1.35 20.10 -12.23
C ASN A 159 2.65 20.91 -12.42
N LEU A 160 3.53 20.86 -11.42
CA LEU A 160 4.83 21.54 -11.46
C LEU A 160 5.95 20.60 -11.91
N PRO A 161 7.08 21.14 -12.42
CA PRO A 161 8.30 20.36 -12.65
C PRO A 161 8.76 19.64 -11.39
N VAL A 162 9.30 18.43 -11.54
CA VAL A 162 9.99 17.72 -10.45
C VAL A 162 11.47 18.09 -10.48
N LYS A 163 12.02 18.55 -9.37
CA LYS A 163 13.41 18.97 -9.23
C LYS A 163 14.31 17.86 -8.70
N ALA A 164 13.81 17.13 -7.74
CA ALA A 164 14.55 16.02 -7.16
C ALA A 164 13.60 14.91 -6.69
N VAL A 165 14.12 13.68 -6.68
CA VAL A 165 13.55 12.54 -5.97
C VAL A 165 14.58 12.09 -4.94
N ILE A 166 14.16 11.96 -3.69
CA ILE A 166 15.01 11.59 -2.56
C ILE A 166 14.52 10.23 -2.04
N TYR A 167 15.38 9.22 -2.05
CA TYR A 167 15.10 7.93 -1.42
C TYR A 167 15.55 7.94 0.02
N THR A 168 14.67 7.51 0.92
CA THR A 168 14.99 7.45 2.35
C THR A 168 15.89 6.26 2.70
N HIS A 169 15.66 5.12 2.06
CA HIS A 169 16.42 3.88 2.27
C HIS A 169 16.18 2.86 1.13
N PRO A 170 16.96 1.76 1.06
CA PRO A 170 16.96 0.86 -0.09
C PRO A 170 15.89 -0.24 -0.08
N HIS A 171 14.78 -0.10 0.63
CA HIS A 171 13.64 -1.00 0.46
C HIS A 171 12.88 -0.66 -0.82
N VAL A 172 12.46 -1.69 -1.53
CA VAL A 172 11.89 -1.58 -2.89
C VAL A 172 10.63 -0.71 -2.95
N ASP A 173 9.82 -0.70 -1.91
CA ASP A 173 8.60 0.11 -1.77
C ASP A 173 8.86 1.62 -1.60
N HIS A 174 10.12 2.04 -1.57
CA HIS A 174 10.51 3.44 -1.50
C HIS A 174 11.11 3.99 -2.80
N PHE A 175 11.53 3.12 -3.73
CA PHE A 175 12.19 3.58 -4.97
C PHE A 175 11.65 2.98 -6.27
N ALA A 176 10.96 1.82 -6.24
CA ALA A 176 10.64 1.11 -7.49
C ALA A 176 9.61 1.80 -8.38
N GLY A 177 8.80 2.71 -7.85
CA GLY A 177 7.83 3.49 -8.63
C GLY A 177 8.40 4.69 -9.38
N ILE A 178 9.73 4.87 -9.44
CA ILE A 178 10.39 6.06 -10.00
C ILE A 178 9.97 6.38 -11.44
N ASP A 179 9.72 5.39 -12.27
CA ASP A 179 9.33 5.59 -13.67
C ASP A 179 8.03 6.40 -13.80
N ALA A 180 7.13 6.31 -12.82
CA ALA A 180 5.93 7.14 -12.78
C ALA A 180 6.27 8.64 -12.78
N ILE A 181 7.33 9.03 -12.10
CA ILE A 181 7.79 10.42 -12.03
C ILE A 181 8.57 10.78 -13.29
N LEU A 182 9.57 9.97 -13.69
CA LEU A 182 10.45 10.25 -14.81
C LEU A 182 9.71 10.38 -16.15
N GLU A 183 8.69 9.55 -16.37
CA GLU A 183 7.91 9.56 -17.60
C GLU A 183 6.77 10.59 -17.64
N ASN A 184 6.31 11.07 -16.48
CA ASN A 184 5.08 11.88 -16.39
C ASN A 184 5.28 13.28 -15.78
N ALA A 185 6.50 13.63 -15.34
CA ALA A 185 6.82 14.99 -14.94
C ALA A 185 6.79 15.92 -16.17
N PRO A 186 6.41 17.21 -16.02
CA PRO A 186 6.37 18.13 -17.14
C PRO A 186 7.75 18.55 -17.65
N ASN A 187 8.82 18.29 -16.90
CA ASN A 187 10.21 18.51 -17.31
C ASN A 187 10.88 17.20 -17.74
N LYS A 188 12.02 17.35 -18.41
CA LYS A 188 12.77 16.20 -18.92
C LYS A 188 13.39 15.36 -17.79
N PRO A 189 13.38 14.01 -17.88
CA PRO A 189 13.92 13.12 -16.85
C PRO A 189 15.36 13.45 -16.44
N GLU A 190 16.23 13.78 -17.39
CA GLU A 190 17.65 14.13 -17.14
C GLU A 190 17.85 15.41 -16.32
N THR A 191 16.79 16.17 -16.09
CA THR A 191 16.81 17.38 -15.24
C THR A 191 16.34 17.12 -13.81
N ILE A 192 16.00 15.87 -13.49
CA ILE A 192 15.53 15.44 -12.16
C ILE A 192 16.72 14.83 -11.41
N GLU A 193 17.09 15.44 -10.30
CA GLU A 193 18.14 14.88 -9.44
C GLU A 193 17.60 13.67 -8.68
N ILE A 194 18.33 12.54 -8.72
CA ILE A 194 18.01 11.35 -7.92
C ILE A 194 19.02 11.27 -6.77
N ILE A 195 18.53 11.35 -5.54
CA ILE A 195 19.34 11.43 -4.33
C ILE A 195 19.03 10.21 -3.46
N GLY A 196 20.04 9.46 -3.11
CA GLY A 196 19.95 8.31 -2.18
C GLY A 196 20.93 8.44 -1.03
N PRO A 197 20.75 7.66 0.04
CA PRO A 197 21.73 7.57 1.11
C PRO A 197 23.08 7.07 0.59
N LYS A 198 24.15 7.34 1.33
CA LYS A 198 25.47 6.79 1.01
C LYS A 198 25.41 5.27 0.86
N GLY A 199 25.94 4.73 -0.24
CA GLY A 199 25.94 3.32 -0.58
C GLY A 199 24.71 2.83 -1.35
N PHE A 200 23.69 3.67 -1.54
CA PHE A 200 22.43 3.27 -2.21
C PHE A 200 22.63 2.86 -3.68
N PHE A 201 23.58 3.49 -4.37
CA PHE A 201 23.87 3.24 -5.80
C PHE A 201 25.17 2.47 -6.04
N GLU A 202 25.76 1.88 -5.00
CA GLU A 202 27.07 1.23 -5.07
C GLU A 202 26.97 -0.31 -5.24
N ASP A 203 25.77 -0.91 -5.22
CA ASP A 203 25.50 -2.36 -5.33
C ASP A 203 24.95 -2.77 -6.70
#